data_ee5008e9d9af75d40db7ac6ffd58c463
#
_entry.id   ee5008e9d9af75d40db7ac6ffd58c463
#
_cell.length_a   1.000
_cell.length_b   1.000
_cell.length_c   1.000
_cell.angle_alpha   90.00
_cell.angle_beta   90.00
_cell.angle_gamma   90.00
#
_symmetry.space_group_name_H-M   'P 1'
#
loop_
_entity.id
_entity.type
_entity.pdbx_description
1 polymer ?
#
loop_
_entity_poly.entity_id
_entity_poly.type
_entity_poly.pdbx_seq_one_letter_code
_entity_poly.pdbx_strand_id
1 'polypeptide(L)'
;MTTSLTIANRQTWFGHGSISQLIPLLTAEPQPTLLFSCRSFLNGAVYSSLADELTPLLLGTEIVSHEASPQEIDAWVARWRGKVRRVVAIGGGSVLDAAKAFAALVEHPLPTLRYMEKIGDTKISGATLPLIAIPTTAGTGSEVTQNAVITDTQVSKVKASLRHNNFVPHTAILDPQLLQGSPDKVLAYCAIDAFTHLFEAYLSKTANAMTREMSLTGIRHFLQAWPALNRSAEALEAIMQASYLGGLTLSAAGLGVIHGIAGEIGALRDYHHGQVCGRLLLPFLELLAKSEQPQQRALMAELAARLFPEQHDSPERYLIDFITRNAIASFWQDDLPISADELAVTLAKSNSKNSLIDYSAPQRQQMIEGAFRIE
;
A
#
# COMPACT_ATOMS: atom_id res chain seq x y z
N MET A 1 -11.03 15.08 22.45
CA MET A 1 -10.89 13.71 21.87
C MET A 1 -11.29 13.81 20.42
N THR A 2 -10.41 13.47 19.49
CA THR A 2 -10.71 13.42 18.06
C THR A 2 -11.42 12.10 17.76
N THR A 3 -12.59 12.17 17.15
CA THR A 3 -13.29 10.99 16.64
C THR A 3 -12.56 10.49 15.39
N SER A 4 -12.23 9.20 15.34
CA SER A 4 -11.64 8.57 14.17
C SER A 4 -12.52 7.43 13.67
N LEU A 5 -12.49 7.21 12.35
CA LEU A 5 -13.23 6.15 11.68
C LEU A 5 -12.23 5.09 11.19
N THR A 6 -12.43 3.86 11.59
CA THR A 6 -11.74 2.70 11.01
C THR A 6 -12.76 1.86 10.24
N ILE A 7 -12.44 1.57 8.98
CA ILE A 7 -13.25 0.74 8.10
C ILE A 7 -12.40 -0.47 7.71
N ALA A 8 -13.00 -1.66 7.79
CA ALA A 8 -12.38 -2.92 7.40
C ALA A 8 -13.30 -3.67 6.43
N ASN A 9 -12.80 -4.77 5.88
CA ASN A 9 -13.58 -5.69 5.05
C ASN A 9 -14.77 -6.24 5.88
N ARG A 10 -15.85 -6.60 5.21
CA ARG A 10 -16.95 -7.34 5.84
C ARG A 10 -16.54 -8.76 6.21
N GLN A 11 -15.65 -9.35 5.39
CA GLN A 11 -15.10 -10.69 5.60
C GLN A 11 -13.60 -10.66 5.28
N THR A 12 -12.80 -11.30 6.11
CA THR A 12 -11.37 -11.51 5.87
C THR A 12 -11.04 -12.97 6.13
N TRP A 13 -10.55 -13.66 5.10
CA TRP A 13 -10.00 -15.00 5.19
C TRP A 13 -8.49 -14.89 5.28
N PHE A 14 -7.89 -15.52 6.26
CA PHE A 14 -6.45 -15.45 6.48
C PHE A 14 -5.86 -16.84 6.74
N GLY A 15 -4.72 -17.11 6.11
CA GLY A 15 -3.92 -18.32 6.32
C GLY A 15 -3.54 -19.03 5.02
N HIS A 16 -2.61 -19.95 5.14
CA HIS A 16 -2.13 -20.75 4.01
C HIS A 16 -3.26 -21.56 3.37
N GLY A 17 -3.39 -21.47 2.06
CA GLY A 17 -4.44 -22.14 1.30
C GLY A 17 -5.81 -21.46 1.35
N SER A 18 -5.92 -20.28 1.98
CA SER A 18 -7.19 -19.56 2.07
C SER A 18 -7.75 -19.14 0.71
N ILE A 19 -6.95 -19.08 -0.35
CA ILE A 19 -7.43 -18.83 -1.72
C ILE A 19 -8.48 -19.88 -2.15
N SER A 20 -8.47 -21.08 -1.58
CA SER A 20 -9.50 -22.12 -1.82
C SER A 20 -10.91 -21.66 -1.47
N GLN A 21 -11.06 -20.62 -0.65
CA GLN A 21 -12.36 -20.03 -0.32
C GLN A 21 -13.00 -19.25 -1.50
N LEU A 22 -12.21 -18.91 -2.53
CA LEU A 22 -12.72 -18.14 -3.66
C LEU A 22 -13.85 -18.87 -4.40
N ILE A 23 -13.67 -20.15 -4.75
CA ILE A 23 -14.68 -20.92 -5.48
C ILE A 23 -15.99 -21.06 -4.68
N PRO A 24 -15.96 -21.48 -3.39
CA PRO A 24 -17.16 -21.47 -2.54
C PRO A 24 -17.87 -20.11 -2.48
N LEU A 25 -17.14 -19.00 -2.35
CA LEU A 25 -17.72 -17.66 -2.32
C LEU A 25 -18.40 -17.29 -3.64
N LEU A 26 -17.82 -17.66 -4.77
CA LEU A 26 -18.40 -17.39 -6.09
C LEU A 26 -19.64 -18.26 -6.37
N THR A 27 -19.64 -19.50 -5.92
CA THR A 27 -20.72 -20.47 -6.16
C THR A 27 -21.90 -20.30 -5.20
N ALA A 28 -21.66 -19.85 -3.96
CA ALA A 28 -22.72 -19.57 -2.99
C ALA A 28 -23.68 -18.47 -3.45
N GLU A 29 -23.14 -17.45 -4.15
CA GLU A 29 -23.92 -16.35 -4.73
C GLU A 29 -23.51 -16.16 -6.20
N PRO A 30 -24.05 -16.93 -7.15
CA PRO A 30 -23.70 -16.81 -8.55
C PRO A 30 -24.06 -15.42 -9.11
N GLN A 31 -23.06 -14.70 -9.59
CA GLN A 31 -23.20 -13.37 -10.18
C GLN A 31 -22.26 -13.20 -11.37
N PRO A 32 -22.62 -12.36 -12.36
CA PRO A 32 -21.71 -11.99 -13.43
C PRO A 32 -20.43 -11.37 -12.87
N THR A 33 -19.33 -12.12 -12.88
CA THR A 33 -18.07 -11.80 -12.21
C THR A 33 -16.95 -11.50 -13.20
N LEU A 34 -16.24 -10.38 -13.02
CA LEU A 34 -15.06 -10.01 -13.80
C LEU A 34 -13.80 -10.18 -12.94
N LEU A 35 -12.78 -10.85 -13.49
CA LEU A 35 -11.48 -11.00 -12.85
C LEU A 35 -10.51 -9.90 -13.33
N PHE A 36 -9.86 -9.22 -12.41
CA PHE A 36 -8.65 -8.43 -12.65
C PHE A 36 -7.45 -9.20 -12.13
N SER A 37 -6.42 -9.38 -12.97
CA SER A 37 -5.22 -10.10 -12.56
C SER A 37 -3.98 -9.68 -13.35
N CYS A 38 -2.82 -10.19 -12.96
CA CYS A 38 -1.56 -9.98 -13.68
C CYS A 38 -1.10 -11.28 -14.36
N ARG A 39 -0.26 -11.15 -15.39
CA ARG A 39 0.28 -12.30 -16.14
C ARG A 39 1.06 -13.26 -15.25
N SER A 40 1.80 -12.76 -14.28
CA SER A 40 2.59 -13.61 -13.37
C SER A 40 1.72 -14.56 -12.57
N PHE A 41 0.58 -14.10 -12.03
CA PHE A 41 -0.37 -14.98 -11.35
C PHE A 41 -1.05 -15.96 -12.31
N LEU A 42 -1.55 -15.48 -13.46
CA LEU A 42 -2.25 -16.31 -14.44
C LEU A 42 -1.36 -17.42 -15.05
N ASN A 43 -0.06 -17.24 -15.06
CA ASN A 43 0.92 -18.23 -15.51
C ASN A 43 1.46 -19.09 -14.36
N GLY A 44 1.02 -18.86 -13.12
CA GLY A 44 1.51 -19.55 -11.92
C GLY A 44 0.78 -20.85 -11.63
N ALA A 45 1.42 -21.71 -10.82
CA ALA A 45 0.87 -23.01 -10.44
C ALA A 45 -0.45 -22.90 -9.64
N VAL A 46 -0.59 -21.87 -8.80
CA VAL A 46 -1.81 -21.65 -8.03
C VAL A 46 -3.00 -21.37 -8.95
N TYR A 47 -2.83 -20.51 -9.97
CA TYR A 47 -3.90 -20.28 -10.93
C TYR A 47 -4.22 -21.57 -11.72
N SER A 48 -3.20 -22.29 -12.17
CA SER A 48 -3.38 -23.55 -12.90
C SER A 48 -4.22 -24.57 -12.12
N SER A 49 -4.06 -24.62 -10.79
CA SER A 49 -4.86 -25.52 -9.94
C SER A 49 -6.31 -25.09 -9.73
N LEU A 50 -6.62 -23.81 -9.97
CA LEU A 50 -7.96 -23.24 -9.81
C LEU A 50 -8.68 -23.05 -11.15
N ALA A 51 -7.97 -23.04 -12.27
CA ALA A 51 -8.46 -22.57 -13.55
C ALA A 51 -9.71 -23.28 -14.05
N ASP A 52 -9.75 -24.62 -13.91
CA ASP A 52 -10.87 -25.44 -14.39
C ASP A 52 -12.18 -25.12 -13.65
N GLU A 53 -12.10 -24.80 -12.35
CA GLU A 53 -13.27 -24.43 -11.54
C GLU A 53 -13.58 -22.94 -11.61
N LEU A 54 -12.56 -22.08 -11.67
CA LEU A 54 -12.71 -20.64 -11.65
C LEU A 54 -13.19 -20.08 -12.99
N THR A 55 -12.62 -20.52 -14.11
CA THR A 55 -12.90 -19.95 -15.43
C THR A 55 -14.39 -19.97 -15.81
N PRO A 56 -15.15 -21.08 -15.55
CA PRO A 56 -16.57 -21.11 -15.85
C PRO A 56 -17.42 -20.11 -15.04
N LEU A 57 -16.90 -19.59 -13.91
CA LEU A 57 -17.58 -18.65 -13.05
C LEU A 57 -17.34 -17.18 -13.45
N LEU A 58 -16.48 -16.94 -14.44
CA LEU A 58 -16.08 -15.61 -14.87
C LEU A 58 -16.71 -15.20 -16.20
N LEU A 59 -17.10 -13.94 -16.34
CA LEU A 59 -17.47 -13.31 -17.61
C LEU A 59 -16.24 -13.03 -18.49
N GLY A 60 -15.09 -12.79 -17.85
CA GLY A 60 -13.85 -12.47 -18.52
C GLY A 60 -12.75 -12.09 -17.54
N THR A 61 -11.59 -11.77 -18.10
CA THR A 61 -10.41 -11.37 -17.33
C THR A 61 -9.77 -10.13 -17.97
N GLU A 62 -9.51 -9.11 -17.16
CA GLU A 62 -8.69 -7.96 -17.52
C GLU A 62 -7.28 -8.12 -16.92
N ILE A 63 -6.28 -7.90 -17.77
CA ILE A 63 -4.87 -8.05 -17.39
C ILE A 63 -4.27 -6.69 -17.05
N VAL A 64 -3.78 -6.55 -15.84
CA VAL A 64 -3.11 -5.34 -15.36
C VAL A 64 -1.61 -5.61 -15.30
N SER A 65 -0.81 -4.78 -15.98
CA SER A 65 0.64 -4.94 -16.06
C SER A 65 1.42 -3.83 -15.34
N HIS A 66 0.77 -2.73 -15.01
CA HIS A 66 1.31 -1.54 -14.35
C HIS A 66 0.20 -0.82 -13.56
N GLU A 67 0.51 0.29 -12.91
CA GLU A 67 -0.52 1.15 -12.31
C GLU A 67 -1.46 1.66 -13.42
N ALA A 68 -2.77 1.43 -13.23
CA ALA A 68 -3.76 1.75 -14.26
C ALA A 68 -3.84 3.25 -14.54
N SER A 69 -3.95 3.60 -15.82
CA SER A 69 -4.25 4.95 -16.26
C SER A 69 -5.77 5.22 -16.27
N PRO A 70 -6.18 6.49 -16.22
CA PRO A 70 -7.59 6.87 -16.40
C PRO A 70 -8.20 6.32 -17.68
N GLN A 71 -7.43 6.31 -18.78
CA GLN A 71 -7.86 5.86 -20.09
C GLN A 71 -8.14 4.35 -20.13
N GLU A 72 -7.30 3.55 -19.47
CA GLU A 72 -7.51 2.10 -19.34
C GLU A 72 -8.77 1.80 -18.53
N ILE A 73 -8.95 2.50 -17.39
CA ILE A 73 -10.13 2.33 -16.56
C ILE A 73 -11.40 2.70 -17.35
N ASP A 74 -11.40 3.83 -18.07
CA ASP A 74 -12.53 4.26 -18.88
C ASP A 74 -12.83 3.25 -20.00
N ALA A 75 -11.81 2.63 -20.59
CA ALA A 75 -11.99 1.58 -21.60
C ALA A 75 -12.62 0.31 -21.01
N TRP A 76 -12.19 -0.13 -19.81
CA TRP A 76 -12.82 -1.25 -19.10
C TRP A 76 -14.27 -0.93 -18.71
N VAL A 77 -14.53 0.27 -18.22
CA VAL A 77 -15.88 0.74 -17.89
C VAL A 77 -16.78 0.71 -19.11
N ALA A 78 -16.32 1.21 -20.26
CA ALA A 78 -17.08 1.19 -21.51
C ALA A 78 -17.41 -0.25 -21.98
N ARG A 79 -16.49 -1.19 -21.81
CA ARG A 79 -16.65 -2.61 -22.18
C ARG A 79 -17.65 -3.36 -21.30
N TRP A 80 -17.63 -3.10 -19.99
CA TRP A 80 -18.25 -3.95 -19.00
C TRP A 80 -19.45 -3.34 -18.28
N ARG A 81 -19.72 -2.05 -18.45
CA ARG A 81 -20.88 -1.37 -17.80
C ARG A 81 -22.19 -2.11 -18.10
N GLY A 82 -22.96 -2.34 -17.05
CA GLY A 82 -24.23 -3.05 -17.13
C GLY A 82 -24.14 -4.57 -17.25
N LYS A 83 -22.96 -5.14 -17.51
CA LYS A 83 -22.75 -6.58 -17.67
C LYS A 83 -22.22 -7.26 -16.41
N VAL A 84 -21.40 -6.58 -15.62
CA VAL A 84 -20.75 -7.09 -14.41
C VAL A 84 -21.55 -6.72 -13.17
N ARG A 85 -21.55 -7.62 -12.18
CA ARG A 85 -22.17 -7.40 -10.86
C ARG A 85 -21.23 -7.65 -9.68
N ARG A 86 -20.08 -8.27 -9.93
CA ARG A 86 -19.04 -8.55 -8.93
C ARG A 86 -17.67 -8.50 -9.58
N VAL A 87 -16.69 -8.02 -8.83
CA VAL A 87 -15.27 -7.98 -9.23
C VAL A 87 -14.46 -8.90 -8.33
N VAL A 88 -13.54 -9.64 -8.91
CA VAL A 88 -12.46 -10.35 -8.21
C VAL A 88 -11.14 -9.74 -8.65
N ALA A 89 -10.26 -9.45 -7.72
CA ALA A 89 -8.92 -8.96 -8.00
C ALA A 89 -7.87 -9.88 -7.38
N ILE A 90 -6.99 -10.46 -8.19
CA ILE A 90 -5.89 -11.31 -7.73
C ILE A 90 -4.57 -10.78 -8.27
N GLY A 91 -3.78 -10.16 -7.41
CA GLY A 91 -2.51 -9.53 -7.83
C GLY A 91 -1.91 -8.60 -6.79
N GLY A 92 -0.89 -7.87 -7.18
CA GLY A 92 -0.29 -6.82 -6.36
C GLY A 92 -1.15 -5.56 -6.29
N GLY A 93 -0.64 -4.52 -5.60
CA GLY A 93 -1.36 -3.26 -5.37
C GLY A 93 -1.94 -2.63 -6.64
N SER A 94 -1.21 -2.63 -7.74
CA SER A 94 -1.69 -2.10 -9.04
C SER A 94 -2.94 -2.81 -9.55
N VAL A 95 -3.01 -4.14 -9.39
CA VAL A 95 -4.18 -4.94 -9.79
C VAL A 95 -5.37 -4.63 -8.89
N LEU A 96 -5.14 -4.58 -7.57
CA LEU A 96 -6.19 -4.32 -6.59
C LEU A 96 -6.75 -2.90 -6.76
N ASP A 97 -5.91 -1.91 -7.00
CA ASP A 97 -6.32 -0.53 -7.23
C ASP A 97 -7.07 -0.35 -8.55
N ALA A 98 -6.61 -0.99 -9.64
CA ALA A 98 -7.31 -1.01 -10.92
C ALA A 98 -8.72 -1.60 -10.79
N ALA A 99 -8.84 -2.73 -10.11
CA ALA A 99 -10.12 -3.40 -9.86
C ALA A 99 -11.05 -2.56 -8.98
N LYS A 100 -10.51 -1.92 -7.94
CA LYS A 100 -11.24 -1.02 -7.04
C LYS A 100 -11.76 0.21 -7.79
N ALA A 101 -10.90 0.84 -8.60
CA ALA A 101 -11.29 1.96 -9.44
C ALA A 101 -12.38 1.56 -10.45
N PHE A 102 -12.22 0.44 -11.13
CA PHE A 102 -13.22 -0.09 -12.04
C PHE A 102 -14.56 -0.36 -11.33
N ALA A 103 -14.53 -1.06 -10.17
CA ALA A 103 -15.72 -1.41 -9.40
C ALA A 103 -16.53 -0.17 -9.00
N ALA A 104 -15.85 0.95 -8.69
CA ALA A 104 -16.49 2.23 -8.43
C ALA A 104 -16.99 2.89 -9.72
N LEU A 105 -16.11 3.07 -10.71
CA LEU A 105 -16.41 3.90 -11.88
C LEU A 105 -17.41 3.28 -12.87
N VAL A 106 -17.58 1.97 -12.85
CA VAL A 106 -18.65 1.31 -13.63
C VAL A 106 -20.05 1.76 -13.19
N GLU A 107 -20.19 2.22 -11.95
CA GLU A 107 -21.42 2.79 -11.37
C GLU A 107 -21.50 4.33 -11.51
N HIS A 108 -20.50 4.99 -12.10
CA HIS A 108 -20.44 6.45 -12.24
C HIS A 108 -20.47 6.88 -13.72
N PRO A 109 -21.21 7.97 -14.07
CA PRO A 109 -21.46 8.32 -15.48
C PRO A 109 -20.32 9.05 -16.16
N LEU A 110 -19.40 9.71 -15.42
CA LEU A 110 -18.35 10.56 -16.00
C LEU A 110 -17.01 9.81 -16.10
N PRO A 111 -16.06 10.29 -16.92
CA PRO A 111 -14.73 9.74 -17.02
C PRO A 111 -13.94 9.78 -15.71
N THR A 112 -12.99 8.88 -15.57
CA THR A 112 -12.13 8.70 -14.39
C THR A 112 -11.50 10.01 -13.92
N LEU A 113 -10.92 10.81 -14.81
CA LEU A 113 -10.25 12.08 -14.49
C LEU A 113 -11.14 13.06 -13.70
N ARG A 114 -12.47 13.03 -13.93
CA ARG A 114 -13.41 13.93 -13.27
C ARG A 114 -13.53 13.67 -11.77
N TYR A 115 -13.20 12.46 -11.33
CA TYR A 115 -13.35 12.00 -9.94
C TYR A 115 -12.03 11.89 -9.18
N MET A 116 -10.87 11.97 -9.87
CA MET A 116 -9.56 11.83 -9.23
C MET A 116 -9.27 12.98 -8.26
N GLU A 117 -8.75 12.66 -7.08
CA GLU A 117 -8.23 13.66 -6.13
C GLU A 117 -7.19 14.56 -6.83
N LYS A 118 -7.02 15.77 -6.36
CA LYS A 118 -6.09 16.83 -6.85
C LYS A 118 -6.50 17.45 -8.20
N ILE A 119 -7.09 16.73 -9.14
CA ILE A 119 -7.36 17.20 -10.52
C ILE A 119 -8.82 17.13 -10.93
N GLY A 120 -9.60 16.26 -10.33
CA GLY A 120 -11.03 16.10 -10.61
C GLY A 120 -11.86 17.26 -10.05
N ASP A 121 -12.96 17.55 -10.71
CA ASP A 121 -13.92 18.60 -10.35
C ASP A 121 -15.26 18.05 -9.84
N THR A 122 -15.41 16.73 -9.81
CA THR A 122 -16.64 16.05 -9.42
C THR A 122 -16.41 15.15 -8.22
N LYS A 123 -17.22 15.32 -7.18
CA LYS A 123 -17.18 14.43 -6.01
C LYS A 123 -17.71 13.05 -6.38
N ILE A 124 -16.90 12.01 -6.10
CA ILE A 124 -17.33 10.64 -6.29
C ILE A 124 -18.35 10.24 -5.22
N SER A 125 -19.36 9.47 -5.60
CA SER A 125 -20.29 8.86 -4.65
C SER A 125 -19.75 7.52 -4.14
N GLY A 126 -20.40 6.93 -3.14
CA GLY A 126 -20.03 5.62 -2.61
C GLY A 126 -20.59 4.43 -3.39
N ALA A 127 -21.13 4.64 -4.59
CA ALA A 127 -21.60 3.54 -5.45
C ALA A 127 -20.40 2.72 -5.93
N THR A 128 -20.47 1.40 -5.77
CA THR A 128 -19.40 0.46 -6.18
C THR A 128 -19.96 -0.95 -6.28
N LEU A 129 -19.41 -1.77 -7.16
CA LEU A 129 -19.69 -3.19 -7.18
C LEU A 129 -19.01 -3.91 -6.00
N PRO A 130 -19.55 -5.04 -5.55
CA PRO A 130 -18.85 -5.91 -4.61
C PRO A 130 -17.49 -6.35 -5.16
N LEU A 131 -16.45 -6.23 -4.33
CA LEU A 131 -15.08 -6.58 -4.68
C LEU A 131 -14.53 -7.63 -3.70
N ILE A 132 -13.96 -8.72 -4.25
CA ILE A 132 -13.13 -9.69 -3.53
C ILE A 132 -11.68 -9.40 -3.89
N ALA A 133 -10.86 -9.03 -2.91
CA ALA A 133 -9.46 -8.69 -3.10
C ALA A 133 -8.54 -9.78 -2.54
N ILE A 134 -7.61 -10.25 -3.37
CA ILE A 134 -6.66 -11.32 -3.06
C ILE A 134 -5.25 -10.82 -3.39
N PRO A 135 -4.52 -10.27 -2.41
CA PRO A 135 -3.18 -9.74 -2.65
C PRO A 135 -2.17 -10.86 -2.90
N THR A 136 -1.29 -10.66 -3.90
CA THR A 136 -0.12 -11.49 -4.18
C THR A 136 1.19 -10.81 -3.80
N THR A 137 1.12 -9.64 -3.18
CA THR A 137 2.22 -8.88 -2.58
C THR A 137 1.80 -8.38 -1.20
N ALA A 138 2.73 -8.22 -0.30
CA ALA A 138 2.48 -7.77 1.08
C ALA A 138 3.15 -6.40 1.32
N GLY A 139 2.48 -5.32 0.88
CA GLY A 139 3.03 -3.97 0.98
C GLY A 139 1.94 -2.91 1.09
N THR A 140 1.20 -2.69 0.02
CA THR A 140 0.28 -1.55 -0.13
C THR A 140 -0.93 -1.58 0.80
N GLY A 141 -1.38 -2.76 1.26
CA GLY A 141 -2.62 -2.92 2.02
C GLY A 141 -3.88 -2.56 1.20
N SER A 142 -3.80 -2.56 -0.14
CA SER A 142 -4.91 -2.14 -1.00
C SER A 142 -6.17 -3.00 -0.82
N GLU A 143 -6.03 -4.23 -0.34
CA GLU A 143 -7.12 -5.14 -0.02
C GLU A 143 -8.01 -4.66 1.14
N VAL A 144 -7.58 -3.65 1.90
CA VAL A 144 -8.34 -3.11 3.05
C VAL A 144 -8.40 -1.58 3.06
N THR A 145 -7.82 -0.91 2.07
CA THR A 145 -7.85 0.55 1.98
C THR A 145 -9.04 1.05 1.16
N GLN A 146 -9.46 2.29 1.43
CA GLN A 146 -10.60 2.97 0.81
C GLN A 146 -10.25 3.76 -0.45
N ASN A 147 -8.98 3.75 -0.88
CA ASN A 147 -8.50 4.47 -2.04
C ASN A 147 -7.99 3.52 -3.12
N ALA A 148 -8.07 3.96 -4.35
CA ALA A 148 -7.42 3.35 -5.51
C ALA A 148 -6.47 4.37 -6.12
N VAL A 149 -5.19 4.03 -6.21
CA VAL A 149 -4.17 4.89 -6.82
C VAL A 149 -4.19 4.71 -8.33
N ILE A 150 -4.21 5.83 -9.04
CA ILE A 150 -4.25 5.90 -10.51
C ILE A 150 -3.14 6.83 -10.97
N THR A 151 -2.43 6.43 -12.00
CA THR A 151 -1.31 7.21 -12.54
C THR A 151 -1.61 7.66 -13.96
N ASP A 152 -1.73 8.98 -14.15
CA ASP A 152 -1.85 9.59 -15.47
C ASP A 152 -0.52 10.19 -15.90
N THR A 153 0.24 9.45 -16.70
CA THR A 153 1.53 9.91 -17.25
C THR A 153 1.38 10.71 -18.53
N GLN A 154 0.22 10.67 -19.17
CA GLN A 154 0.04 11.22 -20.53
C GLN A 154 -0.54 12.63 -20.53
N VAL A 155 -1.58 12.89 -19.75
CA VAL A 155 -2.33 14.14 -19.80
C VAL A 155 -1.99 15.04 -18.63
N SER A 156 -2.30 14.62 -17.41
CA SER A 156 -2.13 15.45 -16.21
C SER A 156 -0.78 15.30 -15.52
N LYS A 157 -0.05 14.23 -15.84
CA LYS A 157 1.22 13.84 -15.17
C LYS A 157 1.07 13.85 -13.65
N VAL A 158 0.03 13.16 -13.18
CA VAL A 158 -0.37 13.11 -11.77
C VAL A 158 -0.56 11.66 -11.35
N LYS A 159 -0.06 11.34 -10.15
CA LYS A 159 -0.43 10.16 -9.38
C LYS A 159 -1.40 10.61 -8.30
N ALA A 160 -2.63 10.13 -8.38
CA ALA A 160 -3.70 10.53 -7.46
C ALA A 160 -4.65 9.36 -7.20
N SER A 161 -5.54 9.53 -6.23
CA SER A 161 -6.48 8.49 -5.84
C SER A 161 -7.91 8.83 -6.22
N LEU A 162 -8.69 7.78 -6.45
CA LEU A 162 -10.12 7.78 -6.14
C LEU A 162 -10.29 7.34 -4.69
N ARG A 163 -11.18 7.99 -3.95
CA ARG A 163 -11.36 7.66 -2.54
C ARG A 163 -12.81 7.79 -2.11
N HIS A 164 -13.31 6.74 -1.48
CA HIS A 164 -14.57 6.75 -0.72
C HIS A 164 -14.58 5.59 0.29
N ASN A 165 -15.22 5.78 1.43
CA ASN A 165 -15.29 4.76 2.48
C ASN A 165 -15.84 3.41 1.99
N ASN A 166 -16.77 3.43 1.04
CA ASN A 166 -17.38 2.23 0.47
C ASN A 166 -16.46 1.49 -0.51
N PHE A 167 -15.30 2.04 -0.87
CA PHE A 167 -14.37 1.38 -1.80
C PHE A 167 -13.42 0.38 -1.13
N VAL A 168 -13.51 0.24 0.19
CA VAL A 168 -12.87 -0.90 0.87
C VAL A 168 -13.45 -2.20 0.30
N PRO A 169 -12.64 -3.13 -0.18
CA PRO A 169 -13.14 -4.40 -0.70
C PRO A 169 -14.03 -5.13 0.30
N HIS A 170 -15.13 -5.70 -0.17
CA HIS A 170 -16.08 -6.40 0.69
C HIS A 170 -15.46 -7.61 1.38
N THR A 171 -14.64 -8.36 0.62
CA THR A 171 -13.95 -9.55 1.08
C THR A 171 -12.46 -9.44 0.75
N ALA A 172 -11.60 -9.75 1.72
CA ALA A 172 -10.19 -9.98 1.50
C ALA A 172 -9.86 -11.46 1.75
N ILE A 173 -9.02 -12.03 0.88
CA ILE A 173 -8.46 -13.39 1.07
C ILE A 173 -6.94 -13.22 1.13
N LEU A 174 -6.40 -13.42 2.31
CA LEU A 174 -4.99 -13.20 2.64
C LEU A 174 -4.28 -14.54 2.74
N ASP A 175 -3.76 -15.01 1.62
CA ASP A 175 -3.06 -16.29 1.53
C ASP A 175 -1.55 -16.08 1.41
N PRO A 176 -0.77 -16.36 2.48
CA PRO A 176 0.68 -16.19 2.46
C PRO A 176 1.40 -17.01 1.37
N GLN A 177 0.79 -18.10 0.89
CA GLN A 177 1.37 -18.89 -0.21
C GLN A 177 1.49 -18.09 -1.52
N LEU A 178 0.62 -17.09 -1.71
CA LEU A 178 0.67 -16.24 -2.91
C LEU A 178 1.89 -15.32 -2.95
N LEU A 179 2.60 -15.16 -1.84
CA LEU A 179 3.88 -14.43 -1.76
C LEU A 179 5.07 -15.31 -2.20
N GLN A 180 4.89 -16.64 -2.20
CA GLN A 180 5.95 -17.57 -2.62
C GLN A 180 6.26 -17.36 -4.10
N GLY A 181 7.55 -17.35 -4.43
CA GLY A 181 7.99 -17.13 -5.81
C GLY A 181 8.03 -15.67 -6.24
N SER A 182 7.66 -14.72 -5.38
CA SER A 182 7.97 -13.31 -5.61
C SER A 182 9.49 -13.11 -5.62
N PRO A 183 10.04 -12.29 -6.54
CA PRO A 183 11.46 -11.94 -6.50
C PRO A 183 11.81 -11.32 -5.15
N ASP A 184 12.96 -11.70 -4.56
CA ASP A 184 13.42 -11.22 -3.24
C ASP A 184 13.36 -9.69 -3.12
N LYS A 185 13.77 -8.99 -4.18
CA LYS A 185 13.70 -7.52 -4.25
C LYS A 185 12.27 -6.99 -4.11
N VAL A 186 11.31 -7.57 -4.83
CA VAL A 186 9.91 -7.14 -4.80
C VAL A 186 9.32 -7.38 -3.42
N LEU A 187 9.59 -8.56 -2.85
CA LEU A 187 9.12 -8.89 -1.50
C LEU A 187 9.70 -7.94 -0.45
N ALA A 188 11.00 -7.63 -0.54
CA ALA A 188 11.66 -6.68 0.35
C ALA A 188 11.09 -5.25 0.21
N TYR A 189 10.89 -4.78 -1.03
CA TYR A 189 10.30 -3.46 -1.27
C TYR A 189 8.87 -3.36 -0.73
N CYS A 190 8.06 -4.39 -0.95
CA CYS A 190 6.71 -4.44 -0.39
C CYS A 190 6.73 -4.48 1.14
N ALA A 191 7.60 -5.29 1.74
CA ALA A 191 7.72 -5.40 3.19
C ALA A 191 8.11 -4.06 3.85
N ILE A 192 9.07 -3.32 3.26
CA ILE A 192 9.47 -2.02 3.80
C ILE A 192 8.39 -0.95 3.59
N ASP A 193 7.59 -1.05 2.53
CA ASP A 193 6.42 -0.20 2.33
C ASP A 193 5.39 -0.42 3.45
N ALA A 194 5.04 -1.67 3.74
CA ALA A 194 4.19 -2.01 4.88
C ALA A 194 4.74 -1.50 6.21
N PHE A 195 6.07 -1.61 6.43
CA PHE A 195 6.71 -1.06 7.61
C PHE A 195 6.56 0.47 7.68
N THR A 196 6.78 1.18 6.58
CA THR A 196 6.65 2.64 6.56
C THR A 196 5.21 3.09 6.79
N HIS A 197 4.21 2.34 6.29
CA HIS A 197 2.80 2.57 6.58
C HIS A 197 2.52 2.51 8.08
N LEU A 198 2.94 1.43 8.73
CA LEU A 198 2.76 1.21 10.17
C LEU A 198 3.49 2.26 11.00
N PHE A 199 4.72 2.58 10.63
CA PHE A 199 5.58 3.50 11.35
C PHE A 199 5.07 4.94 11.28
N GLU A 200 4.70 5.42 10.07
CA GLU A 200 4.12 6.75 9.89
C GLU A 200 2.73 6.85 10.54
N ALA A 201 1.90 5.80 10.45
CA ALA A 201 0.60 5.77 11.11
C ALA A 201 0.73 5.82 12.65
N TYR A 202 1.73 5.13 13.23
CA TYR A 202 2.01 5.21 14.67
C TYR A 202 2.35 6.63 15.12
N LEU A 203 3.19 7.32 14.33
CA LEU A 203 3.66 8.70 14.59
C LEU A 203 2.69 9.78 14.09
N SER A 204 1.53 9.39 13.55
CA SER A 204 0.57 10.35 12.98
C SER A 204 -0.10 11.20 14.07
N LYS A 205 -0.36 12.49 13.73
CA LYS A 205 -1.16 13.41 14.56
C LYS A 205 -2.63 12.99 14.70
N THR A 206 -3.11 12.16 13.78
CA THR A 206 -4.48 11.62 13.78
C THR A 206 -4.58 10.21 14.38
N ALA A 207 -3.45 9.63 14.80
CA ALA A 207 -3.42 8.34 15.47
C ALA A 207 -4.13 8.37 16.82
N ASN A 208 -4.85 7.30 17.12
CA ASN A 208 -5.45 7.04 18.43
C ASN A 208 -4.84 5.78 19.06
N ALA A 209 -5.25 5.44 20.29
CA ALA A 209 -4.75 4.26 20.99
C ALA A 209 -4.91 2.98 20.17
N MET A 210 -6.07 2.75 19.54
CA MET A 210 -6.35 1.56 18.76
C MET A 210 -5.43 1.47 17.52
N THR A 211 -5.28 2.56 16.75
CA THR A 211 -4.41 2.56 15.56
C THR A 211 -2.95 2.38 15.95
N ARG A 212 -2.49 2.91 17.09
CA ARG A 212 -1.12 2.68 17.59
C ARG A 212 -0.90 1.22 17.99
N GLU A 213 -1.87 0.57 18.64
CA GLU A 213 -1.76 -0.86 18.95
C GLU A 213 -1.68 -1.73 17.69
N MET A 214 -2.52 -1.44 16.69
CA MET A 214 -2.45 -2.14 15.41
C MET A 214 -1.10 -1.91 14.70
N SER A 215 -0.60 -0.65 14.69
CA SER A 215 0.71 -0.33 14.12
C SER A 215 1.84 -1.05 14.86
N LEU A 216 1.83 -1.05 16.19
CA LEU A 216 2.83 -1.74 17.00
C LEU A 216 2.84 -3.26 16.72
N THR A 217 1.66 -3.86 16.61
CA THR A 217 1.53 -5.29 16.29
C THR A 217 2.10 -5.57 14.89
N GLY A 218 1.75 -4.75 13.89
CA GLY A 218 2.26 -4.89 12.53
C GLY A 218 3.78 -4.69 12.46
N ILE A 219 4.34 -3.74 13.21
CA ILE A 219 5.80 -3.54 13.28
C ILE A 219 6.48 -4.77 13.90
N ARG A 220 5.91 -5.38 14.95
CA ARG A 220 6.45 -6.63 15.51
C ARG A 220 6.48 -7.76 14.48
N HIS A 221 5.40 -7.92 13.71
CA HIS A 221 5.36 -8.91 12.64
C HIS A 221 6.42 -8.64 11.57
N PHE A 222 6.61 -7.39 11.17
CA PHE A 222 7.68 -7.02 10.23
C PHE A 222 9.06 -7.37 10.80
N LEU A 223 9.37 -6.95 12.04
CA LEU A 223 10.68 -7.21 12.67
C LEU A 223 10.95 -8.72 12.81
N GLN A 224 9.92 -9.49 13.11
CA GLN A 224 10.00 -10.96 13.20
C GLN A 224 10.23 -11.61 11.82
N ALA A 225 9.53 -11.12 10.79
CA ALA A 225 9.58 -11.69 9.44
C ALA A 225 10.88 -11.35 8.72
N TRP A 226 11.41 -10.14 8.88
CA TRP A 226 12.46 -9.58 8.05
C TRP A 226 13.72 -10.45 7.94
N PRO A 227 14.28 -11.03 9.02
CA PRO A 227 15.50 -11.84 8.94
C PRO A 227 15.37 -13.12 8.11
N ALA A 228 14.14 -13.65 7.99
CA ALA A 228 13.83 -14.87 7.28
C ALA A 228 12.87 -14.63 6.10
N LEU A 229 12.77 -13.38 5.65
CA LEU A 229 11.89 -13.00 4.53
C LEU A 229 12.21 -13.86 3.30
N ASN A 230 11.16 -14.44 2.68
CA ASN A 230 11.23 -15.36 1.55
C ASN A 230 11.89 -16.73 1.85
N ARG A 231 12.16 -17.08 3.12
CA ARG A 231 12.79 -18.36 3.50
C ARG A 231 11.91 -19.26 4.35
N SER A 232 10.87 -18.71 4.98
CA SER A 232 9.95 -19.48 5.80
C SER A 232 8.49 -19.09 5.58
N ALA A 233 7.59 -20.06 5.73
CA ALA A 233 6.15 -19.84 5.65
C ALA A 233 5.66 -18.86 6.74
N GLU A 234 6.24 -18.96 7.94
CA GLU A 234 5.92 -18.10 9.09
C GLU A 234 6.32 -16.64 8.82
N ALA A 235 7.44 -16.40 8.13
CA ALA A 235 7.85 -15.05 7.75
C ALA A 235 6.90 -14.46 6.70
N LEU A 236 6.47 -15.23 5.72
CA LEU A 236 5.49 -14.80 4.73
C LEU A 236 4.11 -14.53 5.36
N GLU A 237 3.71 -15.34 6.32
CA GLU A 237 2.49 -15.11 7.10
C GLU A 237 2.58 -13.82 7.91
N ALA A 238 3.67 -13.61 8.65
CA ALA A 238 3.89 -12.42 9.45
C ALA A 238 3.94 -11.14 8.60
N ILE A 239 4.61 -11.18 7.42
CA ILE A 239 4.66 -9.98 6.56
C ILE A 239 3.30 -9.67 5.91
N MET A 240 2.49 -10.68 5.59
CA MET A 240 1.12 -10.46 5.12
C MET A 240 0.25 -9.82 6.20
N GLN A 241 0.38 -10.26 7.44
CA GLN A 241 -0.29 -9.60 8.59
C GLN A 241 0.17 -8.15 8.77
N ALA A 242 1.49 -7.89 8.68
CA ALA A 242 2.03 -6.54 8.76
C ALA A 242 1.45 -5.63 7.67
N SER A 243 1.38 -6.11 6.42
CA SER A 243 0.81 -5.38 5.29
C SER A 243 -0.67 -5.05 5.51
N TYR A 244 -1.47 -6.03 5.92
CA TYR A 244 -2.89 -5.84 6.18
C TYR A 244 -3.13 -4.82 7.32
N LEU A 245 -2.40 -4.94 8.44
CA LEU A 245 -2.45 -3.97 9.54
C LEU A 245 -1.97 -2.59 9.09
N GLY A 246 -0.96 -2.52 8.21
CA GLY A 246 -0.51 -1.29 7.57
C GLY A 246 -1.63 -0.62 6.79
N GLY A 247 -2.37 -1.37 5.98
CA GLY A 247 -3.55 -0.88 5.24
C GLY A 247 -4.66 -0.33 6.14
N LEU A 248 -4.99 -1.04 7.23
CA LEU A 248 -5.96 -0.57 8.23
C LEU A 248 -5.51 0.74 8.89
N THR A 249 -4.26 0.79 9.33
CA THR A 249 -3.73 1.95 10.08
C THR A 249 -3.53 3.17 9.21
N LEU A 250 -3.04 3.01 7.97
CA LEU A 250 -2.93 4.13 7.04
C LEU A 250 -4.30 4.71 6.65
N SER A 251 -5.33 3.85 6.54
CA SER A 251 -6.70 4.30 6.26
C SER A 251 -7.31 5.11 7.41
N ALA A 252 -7.00 4.74 8.66
CA ALA A 252 -7.56 5.37 9.85
C ALA A 252 -6.73 6.56 10.36
N ALA A 253 -5.39 6.47 10.33
CA ALA A 253 -4.48 7.48 10.88
C ALA A 253 -3.72 8.27 9.79
N GLY A 254 -3.82 7.87 8.53
CA GLY A 254 -3.11 8.51 7.43
C GLY A 254 -1.60 8.21 7.44
N LEU A 255 -0.93 8.78 6.46
CA LEU A 255 0.52 8.64 6.21
C LEU A 255 1.25 9.95 6.54
N GLY A 256 2.58 9.88 6.61
CA GLY A 256 3.43 11.01 6.95
C GLY A 256 4.25 11.56 5.78
N VAL A 257 5.40 12.15 6.12
CA VAL A 257 6.28 12.87 5.19
C VAL A 257 6.96 11.94 4.18
N ILE A 258 7.29 10.69 4.56
CA ILE A 258 7.87 9.71 3.62
C ILE A 258 6.94 9.55 2.43
N HIS A 259 5.68 9.22 2.67
CA HIS A 259 4.68 9.07 1.60
C HIS A 259 4.24 10.41 0.99
N GLY A 260 4.45 11.52 1.71
CA GLY A 260 4.27 12.87 1.16
C GLY A 260 5.28 13.20 0.06
N ILE A 261 6.49 12.65 0.14
CA ILE A 261 7.57 12.78 -0.84
C ILE A 261 7.47 11.67 -1.89
N ALA A 262 7.33 10.41 -1.45
CA ALA A 262 7.35 9.25 -2.34
C ALA A 262 6.26 9.28 -3.41
N GLY A 263 5.07 9.79 -3.08
CA GLY A 263 3.99 9.94 -4.05
C GLY A 263 4.32 10.92 -5.20
N GLU A 264 5.06 11.99 -4.92
CA GLU A 264 5.45 12.98 -5.93
C GLU A 264 6.61 12.47 -6.80
N ILE A 265 7.58 11.74 -6.22
CA ILE A 265 8.64 11.06 -6.99
C ILE A 265 8.04 10.00 -7.92
N GLY A 266 7.09 9.19 -7.42
CA GLY A 266 6.40 8.18 -8.23
C GLY A 266 5.52 8.72 -9.35
N ALA A 267 5.18 10.01 -9.34
CA ALA A 267 4.52 10.68 -10.46
C ALA A 267 5.50 11.10 -11.58
N LEU A 268 6.79 11.19 -11.26
CA LEU A 268 7.84 11.65 -12.19
C LEU A 268 8.70 10.50 -12.72
N ARG A 269 8.92 9.47 -11.92
CA ARG A 269 9.78 8.31 -12.22
C ARG A 269 9.07 7.00 -11.93
N ASP A 270 9.27 6.03 -12.81
CA ASP A 270 8.76 4.66 -12.64
C ASP A 270 9.67 3.83 -11.70
N TYR A 271 9.86 4.36 -10.48
CA TYR A 271 10.55 3.63 -9.41
C TYR A 271 9.56 2.83 -8.58
N HIS A 272 9.98 1.65 -8.13
CA HIS A 272 9.13 0.85 -7.24
C HIS A 272 8.80 1.63 -5.95
N HIS A 273 7.52 1.80 -5.64
CA HIS A 273 7.06 2.66 -4.54
C HIS A 273 7.72 2.33 -3.20
N GLY A 274 7.75 1.04 -2.82
CA GLY A 274 8.39 0.62 -1.59
C GLY A 274 9.92 0.83 -1.57
N GLN A 275 10.58 0.82 -2.74
CA GLN A 275 11.99 1.19 -2.84
C GLN A 275 12.20 2.67 -2.52
N VAL A 276 11.35 3.54 -3.06
CA VAL A 276 11.38 4.98 -2.76
C VAL A 276 11.12 5.22 -1.27
N CYS A 277 10.12 4.56 -0.67
CA CYS A 277 9.84 4.65 0.76
C CYS A 277 11.03 4.18 1.61
N GLY A 278 11.65 3.05 1.26
CA GLY A 278 12.83 2.52 1.95
C GLY A 278 14.04 3.45 1.88
N ARG A 279 14.26 4.11 0.72
CA ARG A 279 15.31 5.13 0.58
C ARG A 279 15.09 6.36 1.46
N LEU A 280 13.87 6.84 1.54
CA LEU A 280 13.51 8.00 2.35
C LEU A 280 13.51 7.71 3.86
N LEU A 281 13.41 6.43 4.23
CA LEU A 281 13.34 6.04 5.63
C LEU A 281 14.61 6.38 6.42
N LEU A 282 15.82 6.18 5.85
CA LEU A 282 17.07 6.49 6.58
C LEU A 282 17.22 7.98 6.91
N PRO A 283 17.15 8.92 5.95
CA PRO A 283 17.21 10.34 6.27
C PRO A 283 16.06 10.79 7.18
N PHE A 284 14.89 10.16 7.10
CA PHE A 284 13.79 10.39 8.05
C PHE A 284 14.17 9.97 9.47
N LEU A 285 14.76 8.79 9.67
CA LEU A 285 15.24 8.32 10.98
C LEU A 285 16.32 9.22 11.55
N GLU A 286 17.20 9.76 10.70
CA GLU A 286 18.21 10.75 11.12
C GLU A 286 17.58 12.05 11.64
N LEU A 287 16.51 12.52 10.99
CA LEU A 287 15.75 13.68 11.45
C LEU A 287 15.02 13.39 12.77
N LEU A 288 14.43 12.19 12.91
CA LEU A 288 13.80 11.76 14.16
C LEU A 288 14.80 11.71 15.32
N ALA A 289 15.99 11.15 15.09
CA ALA A 289 17.04 11.06 16.12
C ALA A 289 17.51 12.44 16.63
N LYS A 290 17.42 13.46 15.77
CA LYS A 290 17.79 14.85 16.08
C LYS A 290 16.60 15.70 16.52
N SER A 291 15.40 15.14 16.59
CA SER A 291 14.18 15.90 16.89
C SER A 291 14.20 16.40 18.35
N GLU A 292 13.96 17.69 18.52
CA GLU A 292 13.78 18.30 19.85
C GLU A 292 12.31 18.38 20.28
N GLN A 293 11.38 17.90 19.42
CA GLN A 293 9.94 17.93 19.68
C GLN A 293 9.56 16.93 20.79
N PRO A 294 9.11 17.38 21.98
CA PRO A 294 8.91 16.49 23.13
C PRO A 294 7.91 15.37 22.86
N GLN A 295 6.82 15.67 22.14
CA GLN A 295 5.78 14.69 21.83
C GLN A 295 6.28 13.59 20.88
N GLN A 296 7.08 13.97 19.88
CA GLN A 296 7.65 13.01 18.92
C GLN A 296 8.67 12.10 19.61
N ARG A 297 9.53 12.68 20.48
CA ARG A 297 10.47 11.90 21.29
C ARG A 297 9.76 10.94 22.24
N ALA A 298 8.71 11.39 22.92
CA ALA A 298 7.93 10.52 23.81
C ALA A 298 7.30 9.34 23.07
N LEU A 299 6.73 9.56 21.87
CA LEU A 299 6.16 8.47 21.07
C LEU A 299 7.23 7.50 20.56
N MET A 300 8.41 8.00 20.16
CA MET A 300 9.52 7.14 19.76
C MET A 300 10.04 6.30 20.94
N ALA A 301 10.19 6.89 22.11
CA ALA A 301 10.59 6.19 23.32
C ALA A 301 9.57 5.10 23.70
N GLU A 302 8.28 5.43 23.67
CA GLU A 302 7.19 4.49 23.94
C GLU A 302 7.22 3.32 22.95
N LEU A 303 7.29 3.60 21.66
CA LEU A 303 7.35 2.58 20.61
C LEU A 303 8.53 1.64 20.82
N ALA A 304 9.73 2.20 20.99
CA ALA A 304 10.96 1.45 21.14
C ALA A 304 10.97 0.59 22.40
N ALA A 305 10.52 1.13 23.52
CA ALA A 305 10.43 0.37 24.78
C ALA A 305 9.42 -0.80 24.67
N ARG A 306 8.35 -0.63 23.93
CA ARG A 306 7.35 -1.68 23.69
C ARG A 306 7.79 -2.74 22.69
N LEU A 307 8.66 -2.37 21.74
CA LEU A 307 9.24 -3.31 20.76
C LEU A 307 10.40 -4.11 21.38
N PHE A 308 11.21 -3.47 22.20
CA PHE A 308 12.45 -4.02 22.78
C PHE A 308 12.50 -3.83 24.29
N PRO A 309 11.63 -4.51 25.05
CA PRO A 309 11.53 -4.32 26.50
C PRO A 309 12.82 -4.70 27.25
N GLU A 310 13.68 -5.54 26.65
CA GLU A 310 14.97 -5.93 27.23
C GLU A 310 16.07 -4.87 27.02
N GLN A 311 15.83 -3.85 26.18
CA GLN A 311 16.80 -2.78 25.90
C GLN A 311 16.53 -1.59 26.82
N HIS A 312 17.16 -1.57 27.99
CA HIS A 312 16.95 -0.52 28.99
C HIS A 312 17.73 0.77 28.67
N ASP A 313 18.84 0.66 27.93
CA ASP A 313 19.69 1.79 27.56
C ASP A 313 19.40 2.24 26.11
N SER A 314 18.70 3.36 25.95
CA SER A 314 18.40 3.99 24.64
C SER A 314 17.67 3.07 23.65
N PRO A 315 16.47 2.55 23.95
CA PRO A 315 15.73 1.66 23.06
C PRO A 315 15.39 2.31 21.69
N GLU A 316 15.23 3.64 21.63
CA GLU A 316 15.01 4.38 20.39
C GLU A 316 16.22 4.26 19.44
N ARG A 317 17.41 4.38 20.00
CA ARG A 317 18.64 4.23 19.23
C ARG A 317 18.78 2.80 18.73
N TYR A 318 18.43 1.82 19.56
CA TYR A 318 18.43 0.41 19.16
C TYR A 318 17.46 0.15 18.00
N LEU A 319 16.24 0.69 18.04
CA LEU A 319 15.26 0.59 16.95
C LEU A 319 15.82 1.21 15.65
N ILE A 320 16.36 2.42 15.71
CA ILE A 320 16.94 3.11 14.56
C ILE A 320 18.11 2.29 13.98
N ASP A 321 19.01 1.84 14.82
CA ASP A 321 20.17 1.03 14.42
C ASP A 321 19.73 -0.31 13.82
N PHE A 322 18.71 -0.95 14.38
CA PHE A 322 18.15 -2.20 13.87
C PHE A 322 17.58 -2.00 12.46
N ILE A 323 16.74 -0.99 12.26
CA ILE A 323 16.13 -0.68 10.96
C ILE A 323 17.23 -0.35 9.94
N THR A 324 18.19 0.50 10.30
CA THR A 324 19.28 0.93 9.41
C THR A 324 20.12 -0.25 8.94
N ARG A 325 20.57 -1.09 9.86
CA ARG A 325 21.46 -2.21 9.53
C ARG A 325 20.78 -3.36 8.81
N ASN A 326 19.55 -3.68 9.17
CA ASN A 326 18.89 -4.88 8.71
C ASN A 326 17.92 -4.63 7.55
N ALA A 327 17.16 -3.55 7.58
CA ALA A 327 16.13 -3.29 6.59
C ALA A 327 16.60 -2.35 5.47
N ILE A 328 17.35 -1.29 5.80
CA ILE A 328 17.66 -0.24 4.83
C ILE A 328 18.88 -0.58 3.97
N ALA A 329 19.88 -1.28 4.49
CA ALA A 329 21.13 -1.54 3.78
C ALA A 329 20.93 -2.19 2.39
N SER A 330 19.90 -3.03 2.23
CA SER A 330 19.56 -3.67 0.96
C SER A 330 19.05 -2.72 -0.12
N PHE A 331 18.56 -1.53 0.25
CA PHE A 331 17.97 -0.55 -0.68
C PHE A 331 19.00 0.40 -1.31
N TRP A 332 20.23 0.47 -0.78
CA TRP A 332 21.25 1.41 -1.21
C TRP A 332 22.12 0.89 -2.38
N GLN A 333 21.86 -0.34 -2.82
CA GLN A 333 22.63 -0.95 -3.91
C GLN A 333 22.25 -0.43 -5.30
N ASP A 334 21.02 0.05 -5.47
CA ASP A 334 20.55 0.58 -6.75
C ASP A 334 20.75 2.09 -6.79
N ASP A 335 21.21 2.60 -7.94
CA ASP A 335 21.26 4.03 -8.19
C ASP A 335 19.87 4.53 -8.61
N LEU A 336 19.34 5.51 -7.89
CA LEU A 336 18.06 6.16 -8.19
C LEU A 336 18.30 7.65 -8.43
N PRO A 337 18.64 8.05 -9.66
CA PRO A 337 18.85 9.46 -9.98
C PRO A 337 17.52 10.21 -10.12
N ILE A 338 17.51 11.47 -9.64
CA ILE A 338 16.51 12.46 -9.98
C ILE A 338 17.22 13.74 -10.45
N SER A 339 16.61 14.47 -11.40
CA SER A 339 17.18 15.73 -11.85
C SER A 339 16.92 16.86 -10.85
N ALA A 340 17.69 17.95 -10.98
CA ALA A 340 17.46 19.17 -10.18
C ALA A 340 16.03 19.73 -10.38
N ASP A 341 15.47 19.66 -11.59
CA ASP A 341 14.10 20.08 -11.88
C ASP A 341 13.07 19.17 -11.19
N GLU A 342 13.29 17.85 -11.20
CA GLU A 342 12.43 16.89 -10.49
C GLU A 342 12.48 17.10 -8.97
N LEU A 343 13.65 17.39 -8.42
CA LEU A 343 13.80 17.80 -7.02
C LEU A 343 12.95 19.03 -6.71
N ALA A 344 13.05 20.07 -7.54
CA ALA A 344 12.27 21.30 -7.35
C ALA A 344 10.75 21.05 -7.42
N VAL A 345 10.30 20.26 -8.40
CA VAL A 345 8.89 19.87 -8.55
C VAL A 345 8.42 19.05 -7.34
N THR A 346 9.23 18.09 -6.89
CA THR A 346 8.91 17.25 -5.73
C THR A 346 8.78 18.11 -4.47
N LEU A 347 9.72 19.03 -4.22
CA LEU A 347 9.66 19.92 -3.06
C LEU A 347 8.44 20.83 -3.08
N ALA A 348 8.07 21.37 -4.24
CA ALA A 348 6.91 22.25 -4.37
C ALA A 348 5.58 21.53 -4.08
N LYS A 349 5.47 20.24 -4.42
CA LYS A 349 4.22 19.45 -4.29
C LYS A 349 4.18 18.59 -3.02
N SER A 350 5.34 18.16 -2.50
CA SER A 350 5.39 17.31 -1.30
C SER A 350 4.94 18.05 -0.05
N ASN A 351 4.44 17.29 0.93
CA ASN A 351 3.99 17.82 2.20
C ASN A 351 4.17 16.78 3.32
N SER A 352 3.96 17.21 4.57
CA SER A 352 4.09 16.33 5.74
C SER A 352 2.86 15.46 6.01
N LYS A 353 1.82 15.56 5.21
CA LYS A 353 0.53 14.83 5.38
C LYS A 353 0.05 14.87 6.84
N ASN A 354 -0.06 13.69 7.47
CA ASN A 354 -0.50 13.54 8.85
C ASN A 354 0.66 13.35 9.83
N SER A 355 1.88 13.67 9.45
CA SER A 355 3.01 13.66 10.41
C SER A 355 2.68 14.50 11.63
N LEU A 356 3.18 14.06 12.79
CA LEU A 356 2.98 14.77 14.06
C LEU A 356 3.50 16.20 14.05
N ILE A 357 4.58 16.42 13.31
CA ILE A 357 5.17 17.74 13.06
C ILE A 357 5.15 18.04 11.56
N ASP A 358 5.13 19.32 11.22
CA ASP A 358 5.31 19.78 9.84
C ASP A 358 6.80 19.88 9.53
N TYR A 359 7.27 19.04 8.60
CA TYR A 359 8.64 19.10 8.09
C TYR A 359 8.75 20.24 7.08
N SER A 360 9.65 21.18 7.36
CA SER A 360 9.93 22.33 6.50
C SER A 360 10.47 21.91 5.12
N ALA A 361 10.41 22.80 4.13
CA ALA A 361 10.97 22.53 2.81
C ALA A 361 12.48 22.16 2.86
N PRO A 362 13.34 22.83 3.66
CA PRO A 362 14.74 22.40 3.83
C PRO A 362 14.88 20.97 4.41
N GLN A 363 14.04 20.58 5.37
CA GLN A 363 14.08 19.22 5.93
C GLN A 363 13.63 18.18 4.90
N ARG A 364 12.59 18.46 4.11
CA ARG A 364 12.18 17.56 3.02
C ARG A 364 13.25 17.48 1.93
N GLN A 365 13.90 18.60 1.61
CA GLN A 365 15.05 18.62 0.69
C GLN A 365 16.19 17.74 1.20
N GLN A 366 16.56 17.87 2.47
CA GLN A 366 17.57 17.02 3.11
C GLN A 366 17.22 15.53 3.01
N MET A 367 15.93 15.18 3.20
CA MET A 367 15.48 13.78 3.04
C MET A 367 15.67 13.29 1.61
N ILE A 368 15.31 14.10 0.61
CA ILE A 368 15.40 13.71 -0.80
C ILE A 368 16.88 13.59 -1.23
N GLU A 369 17.70 14.58 -0.92
CA GLU A 369 19.14 14.58 -1.24
C GLU A 369 19.89 13.46 -0.50
N GLY A 370 19.44 13.10 0.71
CA GLY A 370 19.98 11.95 1.45
C GLY A 370 19.55 10.60 0.87
N ALA A 371 18.47 10.53 0.12
CA ALA A 371 17.91 9.30 -0.42
C ALA A 371 18.25 9.05 -1.91
N PHE A 372 18.45 10.11 -2.70
CA PHE A 372 18.59 10.06 -4.16
C PHE A 372 19.84 10.80 -4.62
N ARG A 373 20.40 10.34 -5.75
CA ARG A 373 21.46 11.07 -6.43
C ARG A 373 20.84 12.18 -7.27
N ILE A 374 21.25 13.43 -7.02
CA ILE A 374 20.80 14.58 -7.81
C ILE A 374 21.70 14.72 -9.04
N GLU A 375 21.12 14.80 -10.26
CA GLU A 375 21.80 15.00 -11.56
C GLU A 375 21.68 16.43 -12.03
#